data_2cfc919783ef3fa879c94848124f9d0e
#
_entry.id   2cfc919783ef3fa879c94848124f9d0e
#
_cell.length_a   1.000
_cell.length_b   1.000
_cell.length_c   1.000
_cell.angle_alpha   90.00
_cell.angle_beta   90.00
_cell.angle_gamma   90.00
#
_symmetry.space_group_name_H-M   'P 1'
#
loop_
_entity.id
_entity.type
_entity.pdbx_description
1 polymer ?
#
loop_
_entity_poly.entity_id
_entity_poly.type
_entity_poly.pdbx_seq_one_letter_code
_entity_poly.pdbx_strand_id
1 'polypeptide(L)'
;MTISGKDLAARLKARMAEQVATFPAKYGRVPHLVVILVGDDPGSQTYVKNKAKACDVVGIRNTTVRMPGDTPEQELLDKIAELNADDTVDGILVQLPLPKQISEPKVIEAISQSKDVDGFHPLNTAALWQKRPNSSCVVPCTPMGIIRLLEDANYEIAGKNAVVIGRSQIVGLPISKLLLDRNATVTICHSRTKNLPEIARQADILVVAIGRAKFVTGDMVKDGAAVIDVGMDIDENGKLCGDVDFASVEPKASVITPVPGGVGPMTICCLMENTIQCFLDKVAAR
;
A
#
# COMPACT_ATOMS: atom_id res chain seq x y z
N MET A 1 -19.02 12.22 -3.64
CA MET A 1 -18.75 11.21 -4.70
C MET A 1 -18.01 10.03 -4.09
N THR A 2 -18.53 8.82 -4.24
CA THR A 2 -17.83 7.61 -3.79
C THR A 2 -16.85 7.16 -4.86
N ILE A 3 -15.55 7.00 -4.50
CA ILE A 3 -14.49 6.60 -5.45
C ILE A 3 -14.28 5.08 -5.38
N SER A 4 -14.38 4.42 -6.55
CA SER A 4 -14.13 2.99 -6.67
C SER A 4 -12.66 2.70 -6.95
N GLY A 5 -11.93 2.28 -5.92
CA GLY A 5 -10.56 1.78 -6.11
C GLY A 5 -10.52 0.49 -6.91
N LYS A 6 -11.59 -0.31 -6.87
CA LYS A 6 -11.72 -1.52 -7.69
C LYS A 6 -11.71 -1.19 -9.19
N ASP A 7 -12.46 -0.17 -9.60
CA ASP A 7 -12.55 0.20 -11.01
C ASP A 7 -11.27 0.87 -11.50
N LEU A 8 -10.68 1.76 -10.68
CA LEU A 8 -9.38 2.35 -10.99
C LEU A 8 -8.29 1.27 -11.12
N ALA A 9 -8.20 0.34 -10.16
CA ALA A 9 -7.25 -0.74 -10.20
C ALA A 9 -7.44 -1.65 -11.43
N ALA A 10 -8.67 -1.86 -11.88
CA ALA A 10 -8.94 -2.63 -13.12
C ALA A 10 -8.38 -1.91 -14.35
N ARG A 11 -8.63 -0.60 -14.49
CA ARG A 11 -8.09 0.21 -15.59
C ARG A 11 -6.57 0.25 -15.62
N LEU A 12 -5.94 0.46 -14.45
CA LEU A 12 -4.48 0.51 -14.36
C LEU A 12 -3.84 -0.84 -14.64
N LYS A 13 -4.39 -1.94 -14.12
CA LYS A 13 -3.90 -3.30 -14.43
C LYS A 13 -4.01 -3.66 -15.90
N ALA A 14 -5.08 -3.23 -16.60
CA ALA A 14 -5.18 -3.44 -18.04
C ALA A 14 -4.06 -2.74 -18.81
N ARG A 15 -3.74 -1.48 -18.47
CA ARG A 15 -2.60 -0.76 -19.06
C ARG A 15 -1.25 -1.43 -18.78
N MET A 16 -1.05 -1.90 -17.54
CA MET A 16 0.15 -2.64 -17.18
C MET A 16 0.27 -3.95 -17.97
N ALA A 17 -0.84 -4.66 -18.19
CA ALA A 17 -0.85 -5.89 -18.98
C ALA A 17 -0.41 -5.64 -20.45
N GLU A 18 -0.90 -4.56 -21.07
CA GLU A 18 -0.44 -4.15 -22.41
C GLU A 18 1.07 -3.88 -22.45
N GLN A 19 1.59 -3.17 -21.42
CA GLN A 19 3.02 -2.90 -21.29
C GLN A 19 3.82 -4.19 -21.11
N VAL A 20 3.44 -5.05 -20.16
CA VAL A 20 4.16 -6.30 -19.84
C VAL A 20 4.15 -7.28 -21.00
N ALA A 21 3.08 -7.30 -21.79
CA ALA A 21 2.99 -8.14 -22.99
C ALA A 21 4.12 -7.87 -24.02
N THR A 22 4.72 -6.67 -23.99
CA THR A 22 5.85 -6.33 -24.88
C THR A 22 7.21 -6.80 -24.33
N PHE A 23 7.30 -7.15 -23.05
CA PHE A 23 8.59 -7.42 -22.38
C PHE A 23 9.31 -8.69 -22.86
N PRO A 24 8.62 -9.81 -23.17
CA PRO A 24 9.31 -10.98 -23.70
C PRO A 24 10.10 -10.68 -24.99
N ALA A 25 9.53 -9.89 -25.91
CA ALA A 25 10.22 -9.50 -27.12
C ALA A 25 11.37 -8.53 -26.87
N LYS A 26 11.22 -7.63 -25.88
CA LYS A 26 12.21 -6.57 -25.60
C LYS A 26 13.32 -7.03 -24.64
N TYR A 27 13.00 -7.84 -23.66
CA TYR A 27 13.90 -8.20 -22.55
C TYR A 27 14.09 -9.71 -22.35
N GLY A 28 13.45 -10.55 -23.19
CA GLY A 28 13.54 -12.01 -23.13
C GLY A 28 12.70 -12.65 -22.01
N ARG A 29 12.07 -11.87 -21.14
CA ARG A 29 11.29 -12.37 -20.00
C ARG A 29 10.30 -11.33 -19.48
N VAL A 30 9.40 -11.76 -18.59
CA VAL A 30 8.49 -10.89 -17.84
C VAL A 30 9.01 -10.65 -16.40
N PRO A 31 8.51 -9.63 -15.67
CA PRO A 31 8.80 -9.44 -14.26
C PRO A 31 8.43 -10.67 -13.42
N HIS A 32 9.17 -10.94 -12.36
CA HIS A 32 8.94 -12.06 -11.45
C HIS A 32 8.82 -11.57 -9.99
N LEU A 33 7.63 -11.74 -9.43
CA LEU A 33 7.32 -11.49 -8.03
C LEU A 33 7.34 -12.78 -7.22
N VAL A 34 8.10 -12.82 -6.14
CA VAL A 34 8.04 -13.89 -5.15
C VAL A 34 7.36 -13.39 -3.89
N VAL A 35 6.30 -14.06 -3.47
CA VAL A 35 5.55 -13.78 -2.25
C VAL A 35 5.81 -14.89 -1.25
N ILE A 36 6.31 -14.55 -0.06
CA ILE A 36 6.53 -15.50 1.04
C ILE A 36 5.37 -15.35 2.03
N LEU A 37 4.73 -16.46 2.37
CA LEU A 37 3.69 -16.56 3.39
C LEU A 37 4.17 -17.49 4.49
N VAL A 38 4.23 -17.01 5.72
CA VAL A 38 4.59 -17.81 6.90
C VAL A 38 3.35 -18.01 7.76
N GLY A 39 2.97 -19.26 7.97
CA GLY A 39 1.78 -19.63 8.73
C GLY A 39 0.49 -19.63 7.92
N ASP A 40 -0.63 -19.80 8.62
CA ASP A 40 -1.93 -20.12 8.04
C ASP A 40 -3.02 -19.08 8.34
N ASP A 41 -2.63 -17.82 8.64
CA ASP A 41 -3.59 -16.74 8.86
C ASP A 41 -4.55 -16.58 7.66
N PRO A 42 -5.88 -16.71 7.86
CA PRO A 42 -6.85 -16.68 6.76
C PRO A 42 -6.86 -15.35 5.97
N GLY A 43 -6.63 -14.24 6.67
CA GLY A 43 -6.52 -12.92 6.06
C GLY A 43 -5.34 -12.86 5.09
N SER A 44 -4.17 -13.25 5.57
CA SER A 44 -2.92 -13.32 4.79
C SER A 44 -3.06 -14.24 3.57
N GLN A 45 -3.68 -15.41 3.74
CA GLN A 45 -3.95 -16.33 2.62
C GLN A 45 -4.81 -15.69 1.53
N THR A 46 -5.87 -14.96 1.93
CA THR A 46 -6.75 -14.24 1.01
C THR A 46 -6.00 -13.15 0.26
N TYR A 47 -5.14 -12.39 0.96
CA TYR A 47 -4.31 -11.37 0.34
C TYR A 47 -3.32 -11.96 -0.68
N VAL A 48 -2.61 -13.02 -0.31
CA VAL A 48 -1.67 -13.71 -1.22
C VAL A 48 -2.39 -14.24 -2.46
N LYS A 49 -3.56 -14.85 -2.29
CA LYS A 49 -4.39 -15.31 -3.43
C LYS A 49 -4.81 -14.15 -4.36
N ASN A 50 -5.17 -12.99 -3.79
CA ASN A 50 -5.56 -11.83 -4.59
C ASN A 50 -4.36 -11.19 -5.30
N LYS A 51 -3.16 -11.20 -4.69
CA LYS A 51 -1.90 -10.78 -5.31
C LYS A 51 -1.54 -11.68 -6.49
N ALA A 52 -1.64 -13.01 -6.32
CA ALA A 52 -1.40 -13.97 -7.41
C ALA A 52 -2.34 -13.73 -8.60
N LYS A 53 -3.65 -13.57 -8.35
CA LYS A 53 -4.61 -13.23 -9.42
C LYS A 53 -4.29 -11.91 -10.13
N ALA A 54 -3.78 -10.92 -9.40
CA ALA A 54 -3.39 -9.65 -10.00
C ALA A 54 -2.14 -9.82 -10.89
N CYS A 55 -1.17 -10.64 -10.47
CA CYS A 55 -0.03 -11.02 -11.31
C CYS A 55 -0.48 -11.68 -12.61
N ASP A 56 -1.42 -12.64 -12.53
CA ASP A 56 -1.97 -13.33 -13.72
C ASP A 56 -2.61 -12.34 -14.69
N VAL A 57 -3.40 -11.38 -14.18
CA VAL A 57 -4.07 -10.34 -15.00
C VAL A 57 -3.05 -9.44 -15.69
N VAL A 58 -1.95 -9.09 -15.02
CA VAL A 58 -0.92 -8.17 -15.55
C VAL A 58 0.11 -8.90 -16.41
N GLY A 59 0.23 -10.22 -16.30
CA GLY A 59 1.25 -11.01 -17.00
C GLY A 59 2.60 -11.05 -16.27
N ILE A 60 2.60 -10.80 -14.95
CA ILE A 60 3.77 -10.92 -14.07
C ILE A 60 3.88 -12.38 -13.61
N ARG A 61 5.08 -12.97 -13.74
CA ARG A 61 5.34 -14.29 -13.15
C ARG A 61 5.23 -14.19 -11.63
N ASN A 62 4.43 -15.07 -11.00
CA ASN A 62 4.30 -15.14 -9.56
C ASN A 62 4.75 -16.49 -9.01
N THR A 63 5.50 -16.45 -7.90
CA THR A 63 5.84 -17.63 -7.11
C THR A 63 5.43 -17.38 -5.68
N THR A 64 4.63 -18.27 -5.10
CA THR A 64 4.26 -18.22 -3.68
C THR A 64 5.04 -19.27 -2.91
N VAL A 65 5.91 -18.83 -2.01
CA VAL A 65 6.62 -19.69 -1.06
C VAL A 65 5.81 -19.77 0.23
N ARG A 66 5.41 -20.96 0.63
CA ARG A 66 4.68 -21.19 1.87
C ARG A 66 5.60 -21.82 2.89
N MET A 67 5.67 -21.24 4.09
CA MET A 67 6.46 -21.71 5.21
C MET A 67 5.54 -21.98 6.41
N PRO A 68 5.80 -23.02 7.20
CA PRO A 68 5.04 -23.33 8.41
C PRO A 68 5.01 -22.16 9.41
N GLY A 69 3.97 -22.10 10.26
CA GLY A 69 3.83 -21.02 11.24
C GLY A 69 4.87 -21.04 12.36
N ASP A 70 5.52 -22.17 12.58
CA ASP A 70 6.61 -22.39 13.54
C ASP A 70 8.01 -22.23 12.92
N THR A 71 8.09 -21.82 11.65
CA THR A 71 9.37 -21.55 10.95
C THR A 71 10.30 -20.69 11.81
N PRO A 72 11.55 -21.09 12.02
CA PRO A 72 12.55 -20.26 12.68
C PRO A 72 12.88 -19.00 11.88
N GLU A 73 13.16 -17.89 12.57
CA GLU A 73 13.54 -16.62 11.91
C GLU A 73 14.69 -16.82 10.91
N GLN A 74 15.72 -17.59 11.27
CA GLN A 74 16.89 -17.80 10.42
C GLN A 74 16.54 -18.49 9.09
N GLU A 75 15.62 -19.46 9.09
CA GLU A 75 15.19 -20.15 7.87
C GLU A 75 14.50 -19.20 6.89
N LEU A 76 13.68 -18.26 7.39
CA LEU A 76 13.08 -17.21 6.56
C LEU A 76 14.15 -16.25 6.02
N LEU A 77 15.12 -15.85 6.85
CA LEU A 77 16.22 -14.97 6.42
C LEU A 77 17.10 -15.65 5.36
N ASP A 78 17.39 -16.95 5.51
CA ASP A 78 18.15 -17.72 4.52
C ASP A 78 17.39 -17.81 3.18
N LYS A 79 16.05 -18.02 3.22
CA LYS A 79 15.23 -17.99 2.02
C LYS A 79 15.23 -16.62 1.35
N ILE A 80 15.18 -15.53 2.10
CA ILE A 80 15.28 -14.18 1.54
C ILE A 80 16.65 -13.96 0.90
N ALA A 81 17.72 -14.43 1.53
CA ALA A 81 19.08 -14.33 0.97
C ALA A 81 19.22 -15.09 -0.36
N GLU A 82 18.65 -16.31 -0.45
CA GLU A 82 18.55 -17.07 -1.71
C GLU A 82 17.83 -16.28 -2.81
N LEU A 83 16.66 -15.71 -2.48
CA LEU A 83 15.87 -14.93 -3.45
C LEU A 83 16.55 -13.60 -3.84
N ASN A 84 17.29 -12.99 -2.93
CA ASN A 84 18.10 -11.81 -3.23
C ASN A 84 19.20 -12.13 -4.25
N ALA A 85 19.81 -13.31 -4.16
CA ALA A 85 20.86 -13.78 -5.09
C ALA A 85 20.31 -14.27 -6.43
N ASP A 86 19.02 -14.60 -6.51
CA ASP A 86 18.40 -15.09 -7.76
C ASP A 86 18.14 -13.93 -8.73
N ASP A 87 18.89 -13.90 -9.82
CA ASP A 87 18.76 -12.89 -10.87
C ASP A 87 17.45 -12.93 -11.65
N THR A 88 16.70 -14.02 -11.55
CA THR A 88 15.36 -14.13 -12.18
C THR A 88 14.25 -13.52 -11.35
N VAL A 89 14.50 -13.19 -10.06
CA VAL A 89 13.54 -12.57 -9.14
C VAL A 89 13.72 -11.06 -9.17
N ASP A 90 12.65 -10.33 -9.43
CA ASP A 90 12.64 -8.87 -9.51
C ASP A 90 11.97 -8.21 -8.31
N GLY A 91 11.07 -8.90 -7.64
CA GLY A 91 10.40 -8.44 -6.44
C GLY A 91 10.24 -9.53 -5.40
N ILE A 92 10.47 -9.17 -4.13
CA ILE A 92 10.27 -10.02 -2.97
C ILE A 92 9.28 -9.34 -2.04
N LEU A 93 8.27 -10.08 -1.62
CA LEU A 93 7.29 -9.64 -0.64
C LEU A 93 7.15 -10.72 0.44
N VAL A 94 7.30 -10.32 1.70
CA VAL A 94 6.96 -11.17 2.84
C VAL A 94 5.63 -10.70 3.41
N GLN A 95 4.62 -11.56 3.37
CA GLN A 95 3.26 -11.20 3.78
C GLN A 95 3.20 -11.01 5.31
N LEU A 96 2.84 -9.80 5.73
CA LEU A 96 2.57 -9.47 7.14
C LEU A 96 1.11 -9.78 7.51
N PRO A 97 0.81 -10.04 8.79
CA PRO A 97 1.76 -10.11 9.93
C PRO A 97 2.56 -11.40 9.96
N LEU A 98 3.72 -11.38 10.61
CA LEU A 98 4.56 -12.54 10.84
C LEU A 98 4.26 -13.21 12.19
N PRO A 99 4.56 -14.52 12.36
CA PRO A 99 4.56 -15.18 13.64
C PRO A 99 5.50 -14.50 14.65
N LYS A 100 5.13 -14.56 15.95
CA LYS A 100 5.81 -13.79 17.02
C LYS A 100 7.31 -14.05 17.20
N GLN A 101 7.79 -15.24 16.78
CA GLN A 101 9.21 -15.61 16.86
C GLN A 101 10.06 -14.95 15.77
N ILE A 102 9.44 -14.28 14.80
CA ILE A 102 10.13 -13.64 13.67
C ILE A 102 10.05 -12.12 13.82
N SER A 103 11.18 -11.45 13.74
CA SER A 103 11.27 -9.99 13.80
C SER A 103 10.95 -9.35 12.45
N GLU A 104 9.81 -8.67 12.33
CA GLU A 104 9.44 -7.94 11.10
C GLU A 104 10.53 -6.94 10.65
N PRO A 105 11.16 -6.13 11.52
CA PRO A 105 12.23 -5.22 11.10
C PRO A 105 13.40 -5.95 10.45
N LYS A 106 13.86 -7.07 11.01
CA LYS A 106 14.96 -7.84 10.42
C LYS A 106 14.61 -8.40 9.05
N VAL A 107 13.36 -8.89 8.89
CA VAL A 107 12.87 -9.42 7.62
C VAL A 107 12.81 -8.32 6.56
N ILE A 108 12.30 -7.13 6.91
CA ILE A 108 12.25 -5.98 6.01
C ILE A 108 13.66 -5.56 5.58
N GLU A 109 14.62 -5.50 6.52
CA GLU A 109 16.01 -5.14 6.24
C GLU A 109 16.78 -6.20 5.43
N ALA A 110 16.38 -7.47 5.54
CA ALA A 110 17.00 -8.56 4.80
C ALA A 110 16.63 -8.58 3.30
N ILE A 111 15.50 -8.02 2.91
CA ILE A 111 15.11 -7.90 1.50
C ILE A 111 16.01 -6.86 0.84
N SER A 112 16.63 -7.20 -0.30
CA SER A 112 17.41 -6.23 -1.07
C SER A 112 16.55 -5.01 -1.44
N GLN A 113 17.06 -3.79 -1.25
CA GLN A 113 16.36 -2.55 -1.60
C GLN A 113 15.80 -2.57 -3.02
N SER A 114 16.57 -3.11 -3.98
CA SER A 114 16.18 -3.19 -5.39
C SER A 114 15.09 -4.24 -5.70
N LYS A 115 14.74 -5.09 -4.72
CA LYS A 115 13.69 -6.11 -4.81
C LYS A 115 12.56 -5.89 -3.79
N ASP A 116 12.65 -4.84 -2.96
CA ASP A 116 11.62 -4.44 -2.00
C ASP A 116 10.46 -3.78 -2.73
N VAL A 117 9.47 -4.56 -3.11
CA VAL A 117 8.29 -4.08 -3.86
C VAL A 117 7.21 -3.45 -2.97
N ASP A 118 7.28 -3.64 -1.65
CA ASP A 118 6.40 -2.97 -0.69
C ASP A 118 6.88 -1.56 -0.32
N GLY A 119 8.18 -1.25 -0.56
CA GLY A 119 8.79 0.05 -0.24
C GLY A 119 9.04 0.27 1.25
N PHE A 120 9.19 -0.80 2.03
CA PHE A 120 9.38 -0.73 3.48
C PHE A 120 10.85 -0.73 3.91
N HIS A 121 11.77 -1.11 3.02
CA HIS A 121 13.19 -1.12 3.32
C HIS A 121 13.67 0.27 3.77
N PRO A 122 14.51 0.39 4.82
CA PRO A 122 14.97 1.68 5.35
C PRO A 122 15.54 2.61 4.29
N LEU A 123 16.27 2.09 3.30
CA LEU A 123 16.81 2.90 2.21
C LEU A 123 15.74 3.44 1.27
N ASN A 124 14.65 2.70 1.00
CA ASN A 124 13.51 3.19 0.22
C ASN A 124 12.76 4.27 1.01
N THR A 125 12.55 4.05 2.32
CA THR A 125 11.97 5.05 3.22
C THR A 125 12.83 6.33 3.25
N ALA A 126 14.15 6.21 3.39
CA ALA A 126 15.05 7.36 3.36
C ALA A 126 15.02 8.11 2.02
N ALA A 127 14.99 7.38 0.90
CA ALA A 127 14.89 7.96 -0.44
C ALA A 127 13.59 8.72 -0.64
N LEU A 128 12.45 8.18 -0.17
CA LEU A 128 11.15 8.87 -0.17
C LEU A 128 11.22 10.23 0.55
N TRP A 129 11.86 10.30 1.73
CA TRP A 129 11.98 11.54 2.48
C TRP A 129 12.97 12.52 1.89
N GLN A 130 14.08 12.06 1.31
CA GLN A 130 15.16 12.91 0.80
C GLN A 130 14.91 13.48 -0.60
N LYS A 131 13.97 12.93 -1.37
CA LYS A 131 13.69 13.37 -2.75
C LYS A 131 14.96 13.55 -3.59
N ARG A 132 15.86 12.57 -3.57
CA ARG A 132 17.10 12.68 -4.35
C ARG A 132 16.79 12.60 -5.84
N PRO A 133 17.30 13.51 -6.66
CA PRO A 133 17.22 13.38 -8.12
C PRO A 133 17.83 12.03 -8.56
N ASN A 134 17.16 11.34 -9.46
CA ASN A 134 17.58 10.05 -10.03
C ASN A 134 17.69 8.87 -9.05
N SER A 135 17.12 8.96 -7.83
CA SER A 135 16.95 7.77 -7.01
C SER A 135 15.68 7.06 -7.41
N SER A 136 15.79 5.84 -7.94
CA SER A 136 14.65 4.93 -8.02
C SER A 136 14.23 4.60 -6.58
N CYS A 137 13.09 5.09 -6.16
CA CYS A 137 12.53 4.86 -4.85
C CYS A 137 11.24 4.09 -5.02
N VAL A 138 11.19 2.89 -4.47
CA VAL A 138 9.93 2.17 -4.36
C VAL A 138 9.10 2.82 -3.26
N VAL A 139 7.93 3.33 -3.65
CA VAL A 139 6.99 3.98 -2.72
C VAL A 139 6.06 2.93 -2.14
N PRO A 140 5.75 2.97 -0.82
CA PRO A 140 4.80 2.06 -0.21
C PRO A 140 3.47 2.00 -0.96
N CYS A 141 2.99 0.77 -1.20
CA CYS A 141 1.86 0.50 -2.11
C CYS A 141 0.56 1.20 -1.69
N THR A 142 0.18 1.12 -0.41
CA THR A 142 -1.06 1.72 0.11
C THR A 142 -1.03 3.25 0.03
N PRO A 143 0.01 3.95 0.48
CA PRO A 143 0.15 5.40 0.29
C PRO A 143 0.09 5.84 -1.18
N MET A 144 0.77 5.13 -2.07
CA MET A 144 0.68 5.41 -3.51
C MET A 144 -0.75 5.23 -4.03
N GLY A 145 -1.44 4.16 -3.60
CA GLY A 145 -2.83 3.90 -3.95
C GLY A 145 -3.77 5.03 -3.54
N ILE A 146 -3.56 5.62 -2.36
CA ILE A 146 -4.32 6.78 -1.87
C ILE A 146 -4.15 7.98 -2.81
N ILE A 147 -2.92 8.27 -3.19
CA ILE A 147 -2.62 9.37 -4.12
C ILE A 147 -3.30 9.12 -5.47
N ARG A 148 -3.20 7.90 -6.03
CA ARG A 148 -3.87 7.55 -7.29
C ARG A 148 -5.39 7.74 -7.24
N LEU A 149 -6.01 7.46 -6.09
CA LEU A 149 -7.45 7.68 -5.89
C LEU A 149 -7.81 9.16 -5.91
N LEU A 150 -7.05 10.01 -5.24
CA LEU A 150 -7.26 11.45 -5.24
C LEU A 150 -7.03 12.05 -6.64
N GLU A 151 -5.98 11.60 -7.34
CA GLU A 151 -5.68 12.01 -8.72
C GLU A 151 -6.79 11.58 -9.71
N ASP A 152 -7.31 10.35 -9.60
CA ASP A 152 -8.42 9.86 -10.45
C ASP A 152 -9.74 10.61 -10.20
N ALA A 153 -9.96 11.05 -8.96
CA ALA A 153 -11.08 11.91 -8.60
C ALA A 153 -10.90 13.37 -9.08
N ASN A 154 -9.78 13.70 -9.72
CA ASN A 154 -9.38 15.07 -10.05
C ASN A 154 -9.41 16.00 -8.83
N TYR A 155 -9.09 15.47 -7.64
CA TYR A 155 -9.08 16.25 -6.41
C TYR A 155 -7.77 17.03 -6.29
N GLU A 156 -7.88 18.35 -6.22
CA GLU A 156 -6.72 19.22 -6.05
C GLU A 156 -6.11 19.07 -4.64
N ILE A 157 -4.85 18.66 -4.57
CA ILE A 157 -4.14 18.44 -3.29
C ILE A 157 -3.38 19.69 -2.86
N ALA A 158 -2.86 20.46 -3.81
CA ALA A 158 -2.04 21.63 -3.52
C ALA A 158 -2.82 22.69 -2.72
N GLY A 159 -2.20 23.22 -1.66
CA GLY A 159 -2.79 24.22 -0.79
C GLY A 159 -3.86 23.70 0.18
N LYS A 160 -4.18 22.41 0.15
CA LYS A 160 -5.17 21.79 1.05
C LYS A 160 -4.57 21.49 2.43
N ASN A 161 -5.44 21.54 3.43
CA ASN A 161 -5.13 21.09 4.78
C ASN A 161 -5.42 19.57 4.86
N ALA A 162 -4.37 18.76 4.96
CA ALA A 162 -4.48 17.31 5.06
C ALA A 162 -4.25 16.86 6.50
N VAL A 163 -5.19 16.09 7.04
CA VAL A 163 -5.06 15.44 8.34
C VAL A 163 -4.95 13.93 8.12
N VAL A 164 -3.89 13.35 8.67
CA VAL A 164 -3.64 11.90 8.65
C VAL A 164 -3.81 11.36 10.05
N ILE A 165 -4.84 10.54 10.27
CA ILE A 165 -5.05 9.83 11.54
C ILE A 165 -4.38 8.47 11.43
N GLY A 166 -3.24 8.33 12.09
CA GLY A 166 -2.33 7.18 12.03
C GLY A 166 -0.90 7.60 11.72
N ARG A 167 0.09 6.91 12.31
CA ARG A 167 1.51 7.22 12.13
C ARG A 167 2.38 5.98 11.94
N SER A 168 1.80 4.92 11.36
CA SER A 168 2.55 3.73 11.03
C SER A 168 3.63 4.02 9.98
N GLN A 169 4.72 3.26 10.04
CA GLN A 169 5.82 3.35 9.06
C GLN A 169 5.37 2.92 7.65
N ILE A 170 4.34 2.08 7.57
CA ILE A 170 3.88 1.48 6.30
C ILE A 170 2.77 2.29 5.61
N VAL A 171 2.01 3.14 6.34
CA VAL A 171 0.92 3.95 5.77
C VAL A 171 0.97 5.40 6.23
N GLY A 172 0.82 5.68 7.53
CA GLY A 172 0.58 7.03 8.04
C GLY A 172 1.71 8.01 7.70
N LEU A 173 2.95 7.65 7.98
CA LEU A 173 4.11 8.49 7.67
C LEU A 173 4.35 8.62 6.16
N PRO A 174 4.34 7.55 5.36
CA PRO A 174 4.53 7.66 3.91
C PRO A 174 3.45 8.50 3.22
N ILE A 175 2.15 8.33 3.56
CA ILE A 175 1.11 9.16 2.94
C ILE A 175 1.25 10.63 3.32
N SER A 176 1.66 10.92 4.56
CA SER A 176 1.93 12.29 4.99
C SER A 176 3.02 12.94 4.13
N LYS A 177 4.09 12.20 3.84
CA LYS A 177 5.15 12.66 2.94
C LYS A 177 4.66 12.88 1.50
N LEU A 178 3.88 11.96 0.96
CA LEU A 178 3.35 12.09 -0.40
C LEU A 178 2.39 13.26 -0.57
N LEU A 179 1.58 13.58 0.45
CA LEU A 179 0.69 14.75 0.46
C LEU A 179 1.51 16.04 0.58
N LEU A 180 2.52 16.07 1.47
CA LEU A 180 3.46 17.21 1.59
C LEU A 180 4.17 17.49 0.25
N ASP A 181 4.60 16.45 -0.46
CA ASP A 181 5.26 16.58 -1.76
C ASP A 181 4.36 17.14 -2.85
N ARG A 182 3.04 17.05 -2.64
CA ARG A 182 2.00 17.65 -3.51
C ARG A 182 1.51 18.99 -3.00
N ASN A 183 2.31 19.64 -2.14
CA ASN A 183 2.06 20.98 -1.59
C ASN A 183 0.83 21.06 -0.66
N ALA A 184 0.42 19.96 -0.01
CA ALA A 184 -0.53 20.03 1.09
C ALA A 184 0.14 20.49 2.38
N THR A 185 -0.60 21.15 3.26
CA THR A 185 -0.22 21.34 4.66
C THR A 185 -0.67 20.10 5.44
N VAL A 186 0.25 19.38 6.09
CA VAL A 186 -0.05 18.08 6.67
C VAL A 186 0.03 18.09 8.19
N THR A 187 -1.03 17.60 8.83
CA THR A 187 -1.08 17.33 10.28
C THR A 187 -1.21 15.83 10.50
N ILE A 188 -0.29 15.25 11.29
CA ILE A 188 -0.33 13.83 11.66
C ILE A 188 -0.89 13.69 13.07
N CYS A 189 -1.98 12.91 13.19
CA CYS A 189 -2.65 12.62 14.45
C CYS A 189 -2.43 11.16 14.86
N HIS A 190 -2.45 10.91 16.17
CA HIS A 190 -2.19 9.60 16.75
C HIS A 190 -2.92 9.43 18.11
N SER A 191 -2.77 8.29 18.75
CA SER A 191 -3.45 7.95 20.02
C SER A 191 -3.16 8.89 21.21
N ARG A 192 -2.18 9.78 21.10
CA ARG A 192 -1.86 10.80 22.12
C ARG A 192 -2.25 12.22 21.69
N THR A 193 -2.85 12.38 20.51
CA THR A 193 -3.35 13.68 20.03
C THR A 193 -4.52 14.13 20.87
N LYS A 194 -4.43 15.35 21.42
CA LYS A 194 -5.54 15.99 22.13
C LYS A 194 -6.48 16.64 21.13
N ASN A 195 -7.76 16.70 21.45
CA ASN A 195 -8.79 17.36 20.64
C ASN A 195 -8.82 16.84 19.18
N LEU A 196 -8.67 15.52 19.00
CA LEU A 196 -8.66 14.90 17.68
C LEU A 196 -9.88 15.27 16.81
N PRO A 197 -11.12 15.30 17.32
CA PRO A 197 -12.28 15.68 16.52
C PRO A 197 -12.19 17.12 15.96
N GLU A 198 -11.66 18.08 16.71
CA GLU A 198 -11.50 19.47 16.27
C GLU A 198 -10.44 19.58 15.17
N ILE A 199 -9.36 18.81 15.28
CA ILE A 199 -8.29 18.78 14.25
C ILE A 199 -8.82 18.12 13.00
N ALA A 200 -9.53 17.00 13.12
CA ALA A 200 -10.09 16.27 11.97
C ALA A 200 -11.11 17.13 11.19
N ARG A 201 -11.93 17.94 11.87
CA ARG A 201 -12.88 18.87 11.23
C ARG A 201 -12.22 19.98 10.41
N GLN A 202 -10.93 20.22 10.55
CA GLN A 202 -10.21 21.22 9.75
C GLN A 202 -9.70 20.66 8.43
N ALA A 203 -9.78 19.33 8.23
CA ALA A 203 -9.22 18.65 7.07
C ALA A 203 -10.02 18.92 5.80
N ASP A 204 -9.36 19.36 4.75
CA ASP A 204 -9.85 19.28 3.38
C ASP A 204 -9.64 17.85 2.84
N ILE A 205 -8.54 17.19 3.26
CA ILE A 205 -8.22 15.78 3.00
C ILE A 205 -8.05 15.07 4.34
N LEU A 206 -8.90 14.09 4.63
CA LEU A 206 -8.82 13.27 5.83
C LEU A 206 -8.44 11.83 5.45
N VAL A 207 -7.26 11.38 5.88
CA VAL A 207 -6.81 9.99 5.70
C VAL A 207 -6.87 9.29 7.05
N VAL A 208 -7.57 8.15 7.12
CA VAL A 208 -7.75 7.39 8.36
C VAL A 208 -7.13 6.01 8.22
N ALA A 209 -6.14 5.69 9.07
CA ALA A 209 -5.35 4.45 9.01
C ALA A 209 -4.93 4.02 10.44
N ILE A 210 -5.90 3.57 11.25
CA ILE A 210 -5.69 3.23 12.66
C ILE A 210 -6.16 1.82 13.06
N GLY A 211 -6.86 1.09 12.18
CA GLY A 211 -7.39 -0.25 12.44
C GLY A 211 -8.42 -0.24 13.58
N ARG A 212 -9.38 0.68 13.52
CA ARG A 212 -10.46 0.79 14.50
C ARG A 212 -11.79 1.02 13.80
N ALA A 213 -12.60 -0.04 13.75
CA ALA A 213 -13.89 -0.04 13.08
C ALA A 213 -14.74 1.20 13.42
N LYS A 214 -15.16 1.94 12.38
CA LYS A 214 -16.10 3.08 12.45
C LYS A 214 -15.73 4.17 13.47
N PHE A 215 -14.45 4.37 13.71
CA PHE A 215 -13.97 5.32 14.71
C PHE A 215 -14.23 6.78 14.33
N VAL A 216 -14.05 7.13 13.05
CA VAL A 216 -14.33 8.49 12.55
C VAL A 216 -15.78 8.59 12.12
N THR A 217 -16.49 9.51 12.78
CA THR A 217 -17.92 9.77 12.56
C THR A 217 -18.15 11.11 11.87
N GLY A 218 -19.35 11.34 11.35
CA GLY A 218 -19.68 12.54 10.58
C GLY A 218 -19.46 13.87 11.31
N ASP A 219 -19.53 13.89 12.65
CA ASP A 219 -19.23 15.08 13.46
C ASP A 219 -17.73 15.42 13.51
N MET A 220 -16.86 14.50 13.11
CA MET A 220 -15.43 14.71 13.00
C MET A 220 -14.98 15.16 11.61
N VAL A 221 -15.89 15.29 10.65
CA VAL A 221 -15.57 15.57 9.25
C VAL A 221 -16.08 16.93 8.81
N LYS A 222 -15.24 17.70 8.13
CA LYS A 222 -15.60 18.96 7.49
C LYS A 222 -16.50 18.71 6.27
N ASP A 223 -17.53 19.53 6.10
CA ASP A 223 -18.36 19.47 4.89
C ASP A 223 -17.52 19.74 3.64
N GLY A 224 -17.66 18.88 2.64
CA GLY A 224 -16.87 18.94 1.40
C GLY A 224 -15.47 18.32 1.47
N ALA A 225 -15.07 17.72 2.57
CA ALA A 225 -13.77 17.03 2.67
C ALA A 225 -13.66 15.81 1.76
N ALA A 226 -12.44 15.51 1.31
CA ALA A 226 -12.08 14.22 0.76
C ALA A 226 -11.70 13.27 1.90
N VAL A 227 -12.39 12.15 2.05
CA VAL A 227 -12.18 11.18 3.13
C VAL A 227 -11.68 9.87 2.57
N ILE A 228 -10.47 9.47 2.95
CA ILE A 228 -9.81 8.25 2.51
C ILE A 228 -9.71 7.29 3.70
N ASP A 229 -10.53 6.26 3.66
CA ASP A 229 -10.55 5.18 4.65
C ASP A 229 -9.61 4.06 4.23
N VAL A 230 -8.59 3.81 5.06
CA VAL A 230 -7.59 2.76 4.85
C VAL A 230 -7.88 1.53 5.70
N GLY A 231 -8.78 1.66 6.69
CA GLY A 231 -9.12 0.59 7.61
C GLY A 231 -9.63 -0.67 6.91
N MET A 232 -9.32 -1.81 7.49
CA MET A 232 -9.85 -3.11 7.09
C MET A 232 -10.17 -3.90 8.36
N ASP A 233 -11.31 -3.61 8.92
CA ASP A 233 -11.77 -4.12 10.20
C ASP A 233 -13.01 -5.00 10.02
N ILE A 234 -13.35 -5.72 11.07
CA ILE A 234 -14.60 -6.48 11.14
C ILE A 234 -15.47 -5.79 12.19
N ASP A 235 -16.69 -5.42 11.82
CA ASP A 235 -17.63 -4.82 12.76
C ASP A 235 -18.27 -5.86 13.70
N GLU A 236 -19.08 -5.39 14.63
CA GLU A 236 -19.81 -6.19 15.63
C GLU A 236 -20.72 -7.27 15.02
N ASN A 237 -21.09 -7.13 13.75
CA ASN A 237 -21.93 -8.07 13.01
C ASN A 237 -21.10 -9.05 12.15
N GLY A 238 -19.77 -9.04 12.29
CA GLY A 238 -18.86 -9.86 11.48
C GLY A 238 -18.71 -9.37 10.04
N LYS A 239 -19.11 -8.14 9.73
CA LYS A 239 -19.03 -7.55 8.39
C LYS A 239 -17.76 -6.71 8.25
N LEU A 240 -17.13 -6.82 7.09
CA LEU A 240 -15.95 -5.99 6.75
C LEU A 240 -16.36 -4.51 6.69
N CYS A 241 -15.63 -3.67 7.39
CA CYS A 241 -15.78 -2.22 7.43
C CYS A 241 -14.41 -1.54 7.49
N GLY A 242 -14.39 -0.21 7.46
CA GLY A 242 -13.20 0.58 7.64
C GLY A 242 -13.16 1.29 8.99
N ASP A 243 -12.17 2.19 9.12
CA ASP A 243 -11.98 3.08 10.25
C ASP A 243 -13.06 4.19 10.31
N VAL A 244 -13.75 4.44 9.18
CA VAL A 244 -14.74 5.51 9.04
C VAL A 244 -16.15 4.93 9.11
N ASP A 245 -17.03 5.57 9.88
CA ASP A 245 -18.47 5.32 9.81
C ASP A 245 -19.02 5.90 8.49
N PHE A 246 -18.98 5.09 7.45
CA PHE A 246 -19.32 5.47 6.09
C PHE A 246 -20.68 6.16 5.98
N ALA A 247 -21.69 5.61 6.68
CA ALA A 247 -23.07 6.12 6.58
C ALA A 247 -23.22 7.55 7.13
N SER A 248 -22.49 7.89 8.19
CA SER A 248 -22.55 9.24 8.79
C SER A 248 -21.63 10.24 8.05
N VAL A 249 -20.60 9.76 7.35
CA VAL A 249 -19.58 10.61 6.69
C VAL A 249 -19.91 10.86 5.23
N GLU A 250 -20.46 9.89 4.50
CA GLU A 250 -20.76 10.02 3.07
C GLU A 250 -21.57 11.29 2.71
N PRO A 251 -22.64 11.67 3.46
CA PRO A 251 -23.44 12.86 3.14
C PRO A 251 -22.66 14.18 3.21
N LYS A 252 -21.53 14.20 3.93
CA LYS A 252 -20.68 15.38 4.14
C LYS A 252 -19.48 15.44 3.19
N ALA A 253 -18.96 14.28 2.79
CA ALA A 253 -17.75 14.18 1.99
C ALA A 253 -18.01 14.55 0.53
N SER A 254 -17.12 15.38 -0.06
CA SER A 254 -17.09 15.56 -1.52
C SER A 254 -16.58 14.32 -2.23
N VAL A 255 -15.61 13.64 -1.61
CA VAL A 255 -14.99 12.40 -2.07
C VAL A 255 -14.86 11.45 -0.88
N ILE A 256 -15.23 10.18 -1.04
CA ILE A 256 -15.06 9.15 0.00
C ILE A 256 -14.73 7.79 -0.63
N THR A 257 -13.85 7.03 0.03
CA THR A 257 -13.54 5.65 -0.35
C THR A 257 -14.42 4.66 0.42
N PRO A 258 -15.04 3.67 -0.24
CA PRO A 258 -15.78 2.61 0.45
C PRO A 258 -14.84 1.53 0.99
N VAL A 259 -15.27 0.82 2.03
CA VAL A 259 -14.65 -0.42 2.50
C VAL A 259 -15.72 -1.51 2.54
N PRO A 260 -15.54 -2.58 1.74
CA PRO A 260 -14.46 -2.88 0.78
C PRO A 260 -14.58 -2.11 -0.54
N GLY A 261 -13.49 -2.11 -1.32
CA GLY A 261 -13.49 -1.62 -2.70
C GLY A 261 -12.82 -0.27 -2.95
N GLY A 262 -12.35 0.41 -1.88
CA GLY A 262 -11.58 1.66 -1.94
C GLY A 262 -10.07 1.42 -2.02
N VAL A 263 -9.35 1.63 -0.93
CA VAL A 263 -7.88 1.61 -0.90
C VAL A 263 -7.29 0.21 -1.13
N GLY A 264 -7.91 -0.86 -0.58
CA GLY A 264 -7.35 -2.22 -0.67
C GLY A 264 -7.03 -2.70 -2.09
N PRO A 265 -7.93 -2.60 -3.08
CA PRO A 265 -7.62 -2.93 -4.47
C PRO A 265 -6.45 -2.14 -5.06
N MET A 266 -6.28 -0.89 -4.64
CA MET A 266 -5.19 -0.03 -5.11
C MET A 266 -3.84 -0.44 -4.53
N THR A 267 -3.79 -0.94 -3.30
CA THR A 267 -2.56 -1.50 -2.71
C THR A 267 -2.00 -2.63 -3.58
N ILE A 268 -2.86 -3.56 -4.03
CA ILE A 268 -2.45 -4.65 -4.91
C ILE A 268 -2.05 -4.13 -6.30
N CYS A 269 -2.74 -3.12 -6.81
CA CYS A 269 -2.42 -2.49 -8.09
C CYS A 269 -1.03 -1.83 -8.06
N CYS A 270 -0.72 -1.06 -7.02
CA CYS A 270 0.57 -0.41 -6.86
C CYS A 270 1.72 -1.42 -6.61
N LEU A 271 1.43 -2.58 -6.00
CA LEU A 271 2.40 -3.67 -5.92
C LEU A 271 2.80 -4.18 -7.32
N MET A 272 1.87 -4.26 -8.25
CA MET A 272 2.19 -4.62 -9.64
C MET A 272 3.05 -3.54 -10.31
N GLU A 273 2.71 -2.25 -10.11
CA GLU A 273 3.52 -1.12 -10.61
C GLU A 273 4.95 -1.19 -10.06
N ASN A 274 5.12 -1.38 -8.74
CA ASN A 274 6.43 -1.48 -8.11
C ASN A 274 7.23 -2.69 -8.62
N THR A 275 6.57 -3.84 -8.82
CA THR A 275 7.23 -5.03 -9.37
C THR A 275 7.74 -4.78 -10.80
N ILE A 276 6.95 -4.12 -11.63
CA ILE A 276 7.35 -3.72 -12.98
C ILE A 276 8.51 -2.72 -12.93
N GLN A 277 8.46 -1.75 -12.01
CA GLN A 277 9.53 -0.76 -11.85
C GLN A 277 10.85 -1.40 -11.44
N CYS A 278 10.85 -2.29 -10.44
CA CYS A 278 12.06 -3.03 -10.02
C CYS A 278 12.65 -3.84 -11.17
N PHE A 279 11.79 -4.48 -11.99
CA PHE A 279 12.24 -5.17 -13.20
C PHE A 279 12.89 -4.23 -14.21
N LEU A 280 12.26 -3.08 -14.50
CA LEU A 280 12.77 -2.10 -15.47
C LEU A 280 14.08 -1.49 -15.02
N ASP A 281 14.20 -1.13 -13.75
CA ASP A 281 15.43 -0.59 -13.17
C ASP A 281 16.59 -1.59 -13.28
N LYS A 282 16.30 -2.88 -13.04
CA LYS A 282 17.27 -3.96 -13.14
C LYS A 282 17.76 -4.20 -14.58
N VAL A 283 16.85 -4.17 -15.57
CA VAL A 283 17.24 -4.39 -16.98
C VAL A 283 17.88 -3.16 -17.60
N ALA A 284 17.61 -1.96 -17.08
CA ALA A 284 18.27 -0.72 -17.50
C ALA A 284 19.71 -0.58 -16.95
N ALA A 285 20.03 -1.27 -15.85
CA ALA A 285 21.36 -1.27 -15.23
C ALA A 285 22.33 -2.30 -15.86
N ARG A 286 21.84 -3.13 -16.77
CA ARG A 286 22.62 -4.11 -17.55
C ARG A 286 23.00 -3.55 -18.91
#